data_a02319b8aceb43865d02eaa2f1e868cd
#
_entry.id   a02319b8aceb43865d02eaa2f1e868cd
#
_cell.length_a   1.000
_cell.length_b   1.000
_cell.length_c   1.000
_cell.angle_alpha   90.00
_cell.angle_beta   90.00
_cell.angle_gamma   90.00
#
_symmetry.space_group_name_H-M   'P 1'
#
loop_
_entity.id
_entity.type
_entity.pdbx_description
1 polymer ?
#
loop_
_entity_poly.entity_id
_entity_poly.type
_entity_poly.pdbx_seq_one_letter_code
_entity_poly.pdbx_strand_id
1 'polypeptide(L)'
;KKSKFWSNDFNVIFIKASDMSVKCDVKETRVHTMAGTAYGELLQDKTFWDDKGNLYVACNTERTDAQSYTEQVGNLLRINKGEFQFDQNYMGHNYSAGKLITSTYMGNNKAVLYIQDPVHTGAAGWGNNYNCWFAILDLATDQRTEVVYNGTHLPYSLGTFAQFAVVRDGKVYFATNPEKEAPGIYIYDIATGNVTKGLSIQEGYSFRRLVPMEREKLPAVL
;
A
#
# COMPACT_ATOMS: atom_id res chain seq x y z
N LYS A 1 -23.73 2.09 -15.95
CA LYS A 1 -24.72 1.87 -14.86
C LYS A 1 -24.00 2.15 -13.56
N LYS A 2 -24.38 3.20 -12.82
CA LYS A 2 -23.88 3.43 -11.46
C LYS A 2 -24.36 2.26 -10.59
N SER A 3 -23.45 1.62 -9.88
CA SER A 3 -23.81 0.59 -8.91
C SER A 3 -24.69 1.21 -7.82
N LYS A 4 -25.78 0.58 -7.48
CA LYS A 4 -26.68 1.01 -6.40
C LYS A 4 -26.21 0.55 -5.01
N PHE A 5 -25.05 -0.09 -4.93
CA PHE A 5 -24.55 -0.76 -3.73
C PHE A 5 -23.35 -0.06 -3.08
N TRP A 6 -23.24 1.24 -3.25
CA TRP A 6 -22.22 2.01 -2.56
C TRP A 6 -22.71 2.35 -1.17
N SER A 7 -22.03 1.84 -0.17
CA SER A 7 -22.15 2.30 1.20
C SER A 7 -21.11 3.37 1.45
N ASN A 8 -21.49 4.42 2.15
CA ASN A 8 -20.52 5.39 2.69
C ASN A 8 -19.95 4.88 4.03
N ASP A 9 -20.28 3.67 4.42
CA ASP A 9 -19.87 3.06 5.66
C ASP A 9 -18.75 2.05 5.38
N PHE A 10 -17.70 2.11 6.15
CA PHE A 10 -16.63 1.13 6.16
C PHE A 10 -16.87 0.17 7.33
N ASN A 11 -17.11 -1.10 7.04
CA ASN A 11 -17.37 -2.11 8.05
C ASN A 11 -16.32 -3.20 8.01
N VAL A 12 -15.93 -3.70 9.19
CA VAL A 12 -15.09 -4.87 9.36
C VAL A 12 -15.83 -5.93 10.13
N ILE A 13 -15.95 -7.11 9.56
CA ILE A 13 -16.59 -8.27 10.18
C ILE A 13 -15.51 -9.20 10.70
N PHE A 14 -15.57 -9.54 11.98
CA PHE A 14 -14.70 -10.53 12.60
C PHE A 14 -15.41 -11.89 12.63
N ILE A 15 -14.79 -12.88 12.01
CA ILE A 15 -15.31 -14.24 11.88
C ILE A 15 -14.41 -15.19 12.66
N LYS A 16 -14.99 -16.10 13.43
CA LYS A 16 -14.25 -17.17 14.07
C LYS A 16 -13.85 -18.21 13.03
N ALA A 17 -12.56 -18.52 12.95
CA ALA A 17 -12.06 -19.51 12.01
C ALA A 17 -12.53 -20.95 12.32
N SER A 18 -12.88 -21.24 13.57
CA SER A 18 -13.26 -22.59 13.99
C SER A 18 -14.63 -23.04 13.48
N ASP A 19 -15.59 -22.12 13.35
CA ASP A 19 -16.97 -22.42 13.02
C ASP A 19 -17.59 -21.45 12.01
N MET A 20 -16.80 -20.51 11.49
CA MET A 20 -17.22 -19.46 10.57
C MET A 20 -18.34 -18.55 11.10
N SER A 21 -18.60 -18.56 12.39
CA SER A 21 -19.59 -17.68 13.00
C SER A 21 -19.08 -16.24 13.08
N VAL A 22 -19.96 -15.28 12.87
CA VAL A 22 -19.66 -13.85 13.04
C VAL A 22 -19.48 -13.57 14.54
N LYS A 23 -18.32 -13.04 14.90
CA LYS A 23 -18.00 -12.63 16.26
C LYS A 23 -18.53 -11.22 16.56
N CYS A 24 -18.26 -10.30 15.65
CA CYS A 24 -18.78 -8.94 15.69
C CYS A 24 -18.67 -8.27 14.32
N ASP A 25 -19.44 -7.22 14.14
CA ASP A 25 -19.39 -6.28 13.02
C ASP A 25 -19.09 -4.90 13.59
N VAL A 26 -18.07 -4.24 13.04
CA VAL A 26 -17.57 -2.95 13.52
C VAL A 26 -17.64 -1.94 12.40
N LYS A 27 -18.36 -0.87 12.66
CA LYS A 27 -18.46 0.26 11.74
C LYS A 27 -17.37 1.30 12.02
N GLU A 28 -16.72 1.77 10.95
CA GLU A 28 -15.78 2.88 10.98
C GLU A 28 -16.31 4.02 10.09
N THR A 29 -16.35 5.21 10.66
CA THR A 29 -16.94 6.39 9.99
C THR A 29 -15.89 7.41 9.51
N ARG A 30 -14.62 7.25 9.90
CA ARG A 30 -13.53 8.16 9.51
C ARG A 30 -13.09 7.96 8.07
N VAL A 31 -13.40 6.81 7.48
CA VAL A 31 -13.04 6.43 6.11
C VAL A 31 -14.25 5.80 5.40
N HIS A 32 -14.20 5.73 4.08
CA HIS A 32 -15.32 5.22 3.28
C HIS A 32 -14.97 4.01 2.43
N THR A 33 -13.70 3.82 2.09
CA THR A 33 -13.27 2.71 1.25
C THR A 33 -11.95 2.12 1.75
N MET A 34 -11.76 0.83 1.48
CA MET A 34 -10.44 0.22 1.58
C MET A 34 -9.53 0.79 0.49
N ALA A 35 -8.24 0.89 0.75
CA ALA A 35 -7.25 1.31 -0.23
C ALA A 35 -7.23 0.40 -1.46
N GLY A 36 -6.52 0.83 -2.48
CA GLY A 36 -6.37 0.11 -3.73
C GLY A 36 -7.27 0.62 -4.83
N THR A 37 -7.39 -0.16 -5.88
CA THR A 37 -8.20 0.14 -7.06
C THR A 37 -9.27 -0.90 -7.28
N ALA A 38 -10.34 -0.54 -7.97
CA ALA A 38 -11.51 -1.40 -8.20
C ALA A 38 -11.21 -2.73 -8.92
N TYR A 39 -10.09 -2.81 -9.62
CA TYR A 39 -9.71 -4.00 -10.40
C TYR A 39 -8.49 -4.74 -9.85
N GLY A 40 -7.83 -4.20 -8.86
CA GLY A 40 -6.59 -4.73 -8.30
C GLY A 40 -6.73 -5.37 -6.92
N GLU A 41 -7.93 -5.52 -6.42
CA GLU A 41 -8.18 -5.89 -5.02
C GLU A 41 -7.52 -7.19 -4.57
N LEU A 42 -7.48 -8.19 -5.44
CA LEU A 42 -6.85 -9.48 -5.13
C LEU A 42 -5.31 -9.49 -5.30
N LEU A 43 -4.75 -8.42 -5.83
CA LEU A 43 -3.32 -8.32 -6.16
C LEU A 43 -2.59 -7.25 -5.35
N GLN A 44 -3.29 -6.54 -4.48
CA GLN A 44 -2.76 -5.41 -3.73
C GLN A 44 -2.83 -5.67 -2.23
N ASP A 45 -1.69 -5.61 -1.55
CA ASP A 45 -1.66 -5.67 -0.10
C ASP A 45 -2.17 -4.35 0.49
N LYS A 46 -3.19 -4.45 1.30
CA LYS A 46 -3.88 -3.33 1.93
C LYS A 46 -3.89 -3.43 3.45
N THR A 47 -3.49 -4.57 3.95
CA THR A 47 -3.48 -4.88 5.37
C THR A 47 -2.18 -5.55 5.74
N PHE A 48 -1.72 -5.31 6.95
CA PHE A 48 -0.57 -6.00 7.50
C PHE A 48 -0.66 -6.10 9.03
N TRP A 49 0.08 -7.04 9.59
CA TRP A 49 0.31 -7.14 11.02
C TRP A 49 1.69 -6.59 11.36
N ASP A 50 1.79 -5.83 12.45
CA ASP A 50 3.08 -5.45 13.00
C ASP A 50 3.65 -6.52 13.93
N ASP A 51 4.88 -6.32 14.40
CA ASP A 51 5.58 -7.25 15.31
C ASP A 51 4.89 -7.37 16.68
N LYS A 52 4.04 -6.43 17.05
CA LYS A 52 3.25 -6.43 18.29
C LYS A 52 1.92 -7.15 18.13
N GLY A 53 1.56 -7.51 16.90
CA GLY A 53 0.31 -8.17 16.55
C GLY A 53 -0.88 -7.22 16.39
N ASN A 54 -0.63 -5.93 16.12
CA ASN A 54 -1.67 -5.01 15.72
C ASN A 54 -1.94 -5.17 14.22
N LEU A 55 -3.22 -5.09 13.83
CA LEU A 55 -3.64 -5.09 12.43
C LEU A 55 -3.76 -3.67 11.94
N TYR A 56 -3.13 -3.40 10.81
CA TYR A 56 -3.26 -2.14 10.08
C TYR A 56 -4.05 -2.33 8.80
N VAL A 57 -4.90 -1.36 8.48
CA VAL A 57 -5.77 -1.38 7.30
C VAL A 57 -5.60 -0.06 6.56
N ALA A 58 -5.13 -0.11 5.33
CA ALA A 58 -5.05 1.06 4.48
C ALA A 58 -6.44 1.38 3.90
N CYS A 59 -6.86 2.61 4.06
CA CYS A 59 -8.18 3.11 3.70
C CYS A 59 -8.08 4.46 2.98
N ASN A 60 -9.18 4.88 2.38
CA ASN A 60 -9.32 6.19 1.77
C ASN A 60 -10.64 6.86 2.20
N THR A 61 -10.61 8.18 2.25
CA THR A 61 -11.82 8.99 2.47
C THR A 61 -12.62 9.20 1.19
N GLU A 62 -12.17 8.61 0.07
CA GLU A 62 -12.86 8.77 -1.20
C GLU A 62 -14.31 8.37 -1.11
N ARG A 63 -15.16 9.27 -1.52
CA ARG A 63 -16.58 9.03 -1.73
C ARG A 63 -16.83 8.86 -3.22
N THR A 64 -17.92 8.20 -3.57
CA THR A 64 -18.32 7.99 -4.97
C THR A 64 -18.64 9.27 -5.71
N ASP A 65 -18.93 10.32 -4.97
CA ASP A 65 -19.27 11.66 -5.45
C ASP A 65 -18.13 12.67 -5.29
N ALA A 66 -16.94 12.22 -4.83
CA ALA A 66 -15.77 13.09 -4.73
C ALA A 66 -15.39 13.65 -6.10
N GLN A 67 -15.41 14.97 -6.22
CA GLN A 67 -15.09 15.68 -7.44
C GLN A 67 -13.72 16.36 -7.38
N SER A 68 -13.16 16.45 -6.20
CA SER A 68 -11.91 17.14 -5.93
C SER A 68 -10.82 16.19 -5.44
N TYR A 69 -9.58 16.44 -5.85
CA TYR A 69 -8.40 15.70 -5.37
C TYR A 69 -8.12 15.94 -3.89
N THR A 70 -8.47 17.10 -3.37
CA THR A 70 -8.30 17.44 -1.96
C THR A 70 -9.20 16.62 -1.04
N GLU A 71 -10.24 15.99 -1.58
CA GLU A 71 -11.13 15.08 -0.86
C GLU A 71 -10.62 13.63 -0.86
N GLN A 72 -9.54 13.36 -1.57
CA GLN A 72 -8.96 12.03 -1.70
C GLN A 72 -7.78 11.89 -0.74
N VAL A 73 -8.08 11.55 0.49
CA VAL A 73 -7.09 11.39 1.56
C VAL A 73 -6.94 9.90 1.89
N GLY A 74 -5.70 9.43 1.89
CA GLY A 74 -5.37 8.09 2.36
C GLY A 74 -5.15 8.08 3.87
N ASN A 75 -5.61 7.04 4.53
CA ASN A 75 -5.45 6.84 5.97
C ASN A 75 -5.05 5.41 6.28
N LEU A 76 -4.21 5.24 7.27
CA LEU A 76 -3.87 3.94 7.81
C LEU A 76 -4.55 3.80 9.17
N LEU A 77 -5.50 2.90 9.28
CA LEU A 77 -6.21 2.61 10.52
C LEU A 77 -5.56 1.43 11.24
N ARG A 78 -5.77 1.33 12.55
CA ARG A 78 -5.21 0.29 13.39
C ARG A 78 -6.29 -0.40 14.21
N ILE A 79 -6.16 -1.72 14.36
CA ILE A 79 -6.88 -2.52 15.36
C ILE A 79 -5.80 -3.11 16.27
N ASN A 80 -5.85 -2.79 17.56
CA ASN A 80 -4.87 -3.28 18.51
C ASN A 80 -5.02 -4.79 18.74
N LYS A 81 -3.92 -5.45 19.06
CA LYS A 81 -3.90 -6.88 19.34
C LYS A 81 -4.95 -7.26 20.38
N GLY A 82 -5.78 -8.22 20.03
CA GLY A 82 -6.85 -8.73 20.90
C GLY A 82 -8.12 -7.90 20.95
N GLU A 83 -8.13 -6.73 20.30
CA GLU A 83 -9.32 -5.91 20.18
C GLU A 83 -10.13 -6.25 18.91
N PHE A 84 -11.41 -5.88 18.92
CA PHE A 84 -12.34 -6.08 17.81
C PHE A 84 -13.01 -4.75 17.45
N GLN A 85 -12.23 -3.69 17.46
CA GLN A 85 -12.62 -2.33 17.09
C GLN A 85 -11.40 -1.55 16.61
N PHE A 86 -11.62 -0.53 15.80
CA PHE A 86 -10.56 0.37 15.42
C PHE A 86 -10.11 1.24 16.60
N ASP A 87 -8.81 1.43 16.70
CA ASP A 87 -8.21 2.36 17.65
C ASP A 87 -8.58 3.80 17.26
N GLN A 88 -9.42 4.42 18.07
CA GLN A 88 -9.91 5.78 17.82
C GLN A 88 -8.82 6.85 18.01
N ASN A 89 -7.72 6.52 18.67
CA ASN A 89 -6.59 7.41 18.89
C ASN A 89 -5.50 7.29 17.81
N TYR A 90 -5.69 6.39 16.84
CA TYR A 90 -4.74 6.18 15.76
C TYR A 90 -5.38 6.45 14.40
N MET A 91 -4.74 7.29 13.61
CA MET A 91 -5.06 7.54 12.21
C MET A 91 -3.77 7.97 11.50
N GLY A 92 -3.02 6.99 11.01
CA GLY A 92 -1.74 7.21 10.34
C GLY A 92 -1.92 7.62 8.88
N HIS A 93 -0.85 8.22 8.32
CA HIS A 93 -0.83 8.76 6.97
C HIS A 93 -1.99 9.75 6.71
N ASN A 94 -2.20 10.66 7.66
CA ASN A 94 -3.26 11.68 7.57
C ASN A 94 -2.78 12.91 6.78
N TYR A 95 -2.56 12.75 5.49
CA TYR A 95 -2.09 13.82 4.60
C TYR A 95 -3.23 14.31 3.70
N SER A 96 -3.25 15.60 3.44
CA SER A 96 -4.33 16.31 2.73
C SER A 96 -4.52 15.92 1.27
N ALA A 97 -3.58 15.22 0.66
CA ALA A 97 -3.68 14.73 -0.70
C ALA A 97 -2.99 13.37 -0.84
N GLY A 98 -3.53 12.54 -1.71
CA GLY A 98 -2.97 11.24 -2.03
C GLY A 98 -3.74 10.08 -1.41
N LYS A 99 -4.16 9.17 -2.27
CA LYS A 99 -4.79 7.91 -1.89
C LYS A 99 -3.73 6.87 -1.59
N LEU A 100 -4.02 6.02 -0.62
CA LEU A 100 -3.26 4.78 -0.47
C LEU A 100 -3.70 3.76 -1.54
N ILE A 101 -2.73 3.15 -2.18
CA ILE A 101 -2.94 2.03 -3.10
C ILE A 101 -2.60 0.72 -2.39
N THR A 102 -1.40 0.62 -1.82
CA THR A 102 -0.95 -0.53 -1.04
C THR A 102 -0.24 -0.09 0.23
N SER A 103 -0.18 -0.99 1.19
CA SER A 103 0.62 -0.83 2.40
C SER A 103 1.22 -2.17 2.80
N THR A 104 2.50 -2.18 3.16
CA THR A 104 3.23 -3.40 3.51
C THR A 104 4.13 -3.15 4.71
N TYR A 105 4.07 -4.01 5.71
CA TYR A 105 4.96 -3.92 6.87
C TYR A 105 6.39 -4.27 6.48
N MET A 106 7.35 -3.47 6.91
CA MET A 106 8.77 -3.70 6.59
C MET A 106 9.63 -4.00 7.82
N GLY A 107 9.01 -4.14 8.99
CA GLY A 107 9.70 -4.32 10.26
C GLY A 107 10.03 -2.98 10.94
N ASN A 108 10.57 -3.06 12.16
CA ASN A 108 11.05 -1.90 12.92
C ASN A 108 10.00 -0.77 13.06
N ASN A 109 8.73 -1.14 13.26
CA ASN A 109 7.61 -0.20 13.39
C ASN A 109 7.43 0.72 12.16
N LYS A 110 7.75 0.24 10.96
CA LYS A 110 7.64 0.99 9.70
C LYS A 110 6.85 0.23 8.66
N ALA A 111 6.18 0.96 7.80
CA ALA A 111 5.45 0.44 6.65
C ALA A 111 5.86 1.14 5.36
N VAL A 112 5.87 0.39 4.28
CA VAL A 112 5.95 0.93 2.92
C VAL A 112 4.54 1.26 2.46
N LEU A 113 4.37 2.45 1.94
CA LEU A 113 3.13 2.92 1.32
C LEU A 113 3.36 3.16 -0.16
N TYR A 114 2.42 2.73 -1.00
CA TYR A 114 2.32 3.17 -2.39
C TYR A 114 1.17 4.15 -2.49
N ILE A 115 1.47 5.38 -2.90
CA ILE A 115 0.59 6.54 -2.77
C ILE A 115 0.32 7.09 -4.15
N GLN A 116 -0.94 7.35 -4.48
CA GLN A 116 -1.31 8.15 -5.63
C GLN A 116 -1.28 9.63 -5.25
N ASP A 117 -0.44 10.40 -5.92
CA ASP A 117 -0.38 11.85 -5.79
C ASP A 117 -1.03 12.52 -7.01
N PRO A 118 -2.30 12.91 -6.94
CA PRO A 118 -2.99 13.53 -8.06
C PRO A 118 -2.47 14.93 -8.40
N VAL A 119 -1.80 15.59 -7.47
CA VAL A 119 -1.25 16.94 -7.67
C VAL A 119 -0.05 16.91 -8.59
N HIS A 120 0.74 15.83 -8.57
CA HIS A 120 1.95 15.70 -9.38
C HIS A 120 1.70 15.88 -10.89
N THR A 121 0.63 15.27 -11.40
CA THR A 121 0.27 15.37 -12.82
C THR A 121 -0.92 16.29 -13.10
N GLY A 122 -1.53 16.84 -12.08
CA GLY A 122 -2.77 17.61 -12.20
C GLY A 122 -3.99 16.78 -12.61
N ALA A 123 -3.90 15.46 -12.52
CA ALA A 123 -4.96 14.56 -12.97
C ALA A 123 -5.36 13.55 -11.88
N ALA A 124 -6.64 13.42 -11.63
CA ALA A 124 -7.23 12.42 -10.73
C ALA A 124 -7.36 11.04 -11.36
N GLY A 125 -6.89 10.86 -12.57
CA GLY A 125 -7.10 9.62 -13.33
C GLY A 125 -6.51 8.39 -12.65
N TRP A 126 -7.25 7.31 -12.71
CA TRP A 126 -6.82 6.00 -12.32
C TRP A 126 -6.02 5.32 -13.43
N GLY A 127 -5.00 4.58 -13.04
CA GLY A 127 -4.42 3.55 -13.88
C GLY A 127 -3.43 3.98 -14.95
N ASN A 128 -3.65 5.10 -15.62
CA ASN A 128 -2.84 5.50 -16.77
C ASN A 128 -1.96 6.74 -16.50
N ASN A 129 -2.00 7.28 -15.29
CA ASN A 129 -1.19 8.42 -14.91
C ASN A 129 0.02 7.98 -14.10
N TYR A 130 1.18 8.56 -14.41
CA TYR A 130 2.43 8.32 -13.70
C TYR A 130 2.52 9.25 -12.48
N ASN A 131 1.60 9.06 -11.54
CA ASN A 131 1.45 9.89 -10.34
C ASN A 131 1.54 9.11 -9.03
N CYS A 132 1.99 7.86 -9.07
CA CYS A 132 2.16 7.06 -7.87
C CYS A 132 3.63 6.98 -7.46
N TRP A 133 3.87 6.96 -6.16
CA TRP A 133 5.20 6.94 -5.58
C TRP A 133 5.26 6.16 -4.27
N PHE A 134 6.47 5.82 -3.83
CA PHE A 134 6.70 5.08 -2.60
C PHE A 134 7.16 5.98 -1.47
N ALA A 135 6.62 5.75 -0.28
CA ALA A 135 7.07 6.34 0.95
C ALA A 135 7.22 5.29 2.05
N ILE A 136 8.04 5.59 3.04
CA ILE A 136 8.16 4.83 4.28
C ILE A 136 7.49 5.66 5.38
N LEU A 137 6.54 5.04 6.08
CA LEU A 137 5.83 5.62 7.21
C LEU A 137 6.35 5.00 8.50
N ASP A 138 6.74 5.83 9.46
CA ASP A 138 6.95 5.41 10.84
C ASP A 138 5.59 5.34 11.54
N LEU A 139 5.22 4.17 12.04
CA LEU A 139 3.89 3.89 12.60
C LEU A 139 3.67 4.50 13.99
N ALA A 140 4.74 4.93 14.67
CA ALA A 140 4.64 5.56 15.98
C ALA A 140 4.54 7.08 15.90
N THR A 141 5.27 7.68 14.98
CA THR A 141 5.40 9.14 14.88
C THR A 141 4.59 9.75 13.76
N ASP A 142 4.02 8.92 12.88
CA ASP A 142 3.36 9.30 11.62
C ASP A 142 4.26 10.12 10.67
N GLN A 143 5.58 9.98 10.81
CA GLN A 143 6.53 10.64 9.94
C GLN A 143 6.70 9.86 8.64
N ARG A 144 6.47 10.54 7.52
CA ARG A 144 6.63 10.00 6.19
C ARG A 144 7.99 10.39 5.63
N THR A 145 8.73 9.41 5.12
CA THR A 145 10.03 9.59 4.49
C THR A 145 9.97 9.12 3.04
N GLU A 146 10.49 9.92 2.12
CA GLU A 146 10.67 9.53 0.73
C GLU A 146 11.76 8.47 0.58
N VAL A 147 11.59 7.57 -0.38
CA VAL A 147 12.65 6.63 -0.76
C VAL A 147 13.53 7.30 -1.80
N VAL A 148 14.80 7.49 -1.47
CA VAL A 148 15.74 8.28 -2.27
C VAL A 148 16.84 7.39 -2.88
N TYR A 149 17.11 7.57 -4.18
CA TYR A 149 18.23 6.98 -4.90
C TYR A 149 19.04 8.07 -5.59
N ASN A 150 20.35 8.11 -5.36
CA ASN A 150 21.27 9.13 -5.91
C ASN A 150 20.79 10.58 -5.68
N GLY A 151 20.25 10.88 -4.49
CA GLY A 151 19.84 12.22 -4.11
C GLY A 151 18.46 12.66 -4.62
N THR A 152 17.73 11.81 -5.34
CA THR A 152 16.38 12.07 -5.81
C THR A 152 15.41 10.97 -5.35
N HIS A 153 14.13 11.30 -5.15
CA HIS A 153 13.14 10.26 -4.86
C HIS A 153 13.02 9.27 -6.02
N LEU A 154 12.54 8.06 -5.75
CA LEU A 154 12.28 7.07 -6.80
C LEU A 154 11.33 7.65 -7.85
N PRO A 155 11.47 7.24 -9.13
CA PRO A 155 10.61 7.74 -10.20
C PRO A 155 9.12 7.55 -9.89
N TYR A 156 8.32 8.55 -10.20
CA TYR A 156 6.87 8.39 -10.21
C TYR A 156 6.48 7.26 -11.17
N SER A 157 5.52 6.49 -10.78
CA SER A 157 5.17 5.25 -11.42
C SER A 157 3.71 5.20 -11.81
N LEU A 158 3.40 4.31 -12.74
CA LEU A 158 2.04 4.09 -13.21
C LEU A 158 1.16 3.54 -12.08
N GLY A 159 0.01 4.15 -11.85
CA GLY A 159 -1.00 3.70 -10.91
C GLY A 159 -1.76 2.48 -11.42
N THR A 160 -1.09 1.35 -11.57
CA THR A 160 -1.69 0.12 -12.06
C THR A 160 -2.20 -0.80 -10.95
N PHE A 161 -2.88 -1.85 -11.33
CA PHE A 161 -3.64 -2.77 -10.49
C PHE A 161 -2.78 -3.80 -9.74
N ALA A 162 -1.47 -3.58 -9.60
CA ALA A 162 -0.58 -4.57 -9.04
C ALA A 162 0.17 -4.05 -7.80
N GLN A 163 0.68 -4.97 -7.03
CA GLN A 163 1.59 -4.71 -5.93
C GLN A 163 3.01 -4.55 -6.47
N PHE A 164 3.65 -3.43 -6.14
CA PHE A 164 4.97 -3.12 -6.64
C PHE A 164 6.07 -3.11 -5.58
N ALA A 165 5.74 -3.39 -4.33
CA ALA A 165 6.73 -3.52 -3.29
C ALA A 165 6.67 -4.91 -2.63
N VAL A 166 7.83 -5.48 -2.33
CA VAL A 166 7.96 -6.73 -1.60
C VAL A 166 9.02 -6.56 -0.51
N VAL A 167 8.70 -6.99 0.69
CA VAL A 167 9.65 -7.02 1.81
C VAL A 167 10.15 -8.44 2.01
N ARG A 168 11.47 -8.64 1.93
CA ARG A 168 12.10 -9.94 2.12
C ARG A 168 13.57 -9.81 2.54
N ASP A 169 14.00 -10.65 3.46
CA ASP A 169 15.40 -10.82 3.88
C ASP A 169 16.07 -9.48 4.25
N GLY A 170 15.35 -8.65 5.04
CA GLY A 170 15.85 -7.34 5.50
C GLY A 170 15.90 -6.27 4.41
N LYS A 171 15.24 -6.47 3.28
CA LYS A 171 15.19 -5.55 2.15
C LYS A 171 13.78 -5.31 1.66
N VAL A 172 13.59 -4.12 1.07
CA VAL A 172 12.37 -3.79 0.32
C VAL A 172 12.72 -3.67 -1.15
N TYR A 173 11.99 -4.37 -1.98
CA TYR A 173 12.11 -4.35 -3.43
C TYR A 173 10.95 -3.50 -4.00
N PHE A 174 11.30 -2.39 -4.60
CA PHE A 174 10.36 -1.48 -5.26
C PHE A 174 10.40 -1.68 -6.76
N ALA A 175 9.32 -2.09 -7.38
CA ALA A 175 9.20 -2.06 -8.82
C ALA A 175 8.59 -0.72 -9.26
N THR A 176 9.22 -0.05 -10.19
CA THR A 176 8.74 1.21 -10.77
C THR A 176 8.43 1.03 -12.24
N ASN A 177 7.36 1.64 -12.70
CA ASN A 177 6.98 1.73 -14.10
C ASN A 177 6.89 3.22 -14.48
N PRO A 178 8.01 3.91 -14.68
CA PRO A 178 8.02 5.34 -15.00
C PRO A 178 7.59 5.59 -16.44
N GLU A 179 7.23 6.84 -16.74
CA GLU A 179 6.77 7.23 -18.07
C GLU A 179 7.92 7.31 -19.10
N LYS A 180 9.10 7.77 -18.66
CA LYS A 180 10.17 8.20 -19.57
C LYS A 180 11.48 7.42 -19.43
N GLU A 181 11.45 6.36 -18.66
CA GLU A 181 12.62 5.50 -18.46
C GLU A 181 12.18 4.03 -18.39
N ALA A 182 13.15 3.16 -18.61
CA ALA A 182 12.92 1.72 -18.50
C ALA A 182 12.46 1.34 -17.09
N PRO A 183 11.44 0.49 -16.96
CA PRO A 183 11.00 0.00 -15.66
C PRO A 183 12.13 -0.70 -14.91
N GLY A 184 12.21 -0.47 -13.61
CA GLY A 184 13.30 -0.95 -12.79
C GLY A 184 12.89 -1.39 -11.40
N ILE A 185 13.73 -2.20 -10.78
CA ILE A 185 13.62 -2.59 -9.37
C ILE A 185 14.68 -1.83 -8.59
N TYR A 186 14.25 -1.12 -7.55
CA TYR A 186 15.12 -0.51 -6.56
C TYR A 186 15.06 -1.33 -5.27
N ILE A 187 16.21 -1.48 -4.63
CA ILE A 187 16.38 -2.33 -3.46
C ILE A 187 16.81 -1.45 -2.28
N TYR A 188 15.94 -1.32 -1.29
CA TYR A 188 16.19 -0.60 -0.06
C TYR A 188 16.65 -1.59 1.02
N ASP A 189 17.79 -1.35 1.61
CA ASP A 189 18.28 -2.12 2.74
C ASP A 189 17.71 -1.53 4.04
N ILE A 190 16.95 -2.33 4.77
CA ILE A 190 16.20 -1.86 5.97
C ILE A 190 17.16 -1.46 7.11
N ALA A 191 18.31 -2.12 7.22
CA ALA A 191 19.25 -1.85 8.30
C ALA A 191 20.05 -0.57 8.09
N THR A 192 20.40 -0.27 6.83
CA THR A 192 21.28 0.85 6.50
C THR A 192 20.55 2.06 5.91
N GLY A 193 19.33 1.86 5.38
CA GLY A 193 18.60 2.87 4.63
C GLY A 193 19.12 3.12 3.21
N ASN A 194 20.14 2.38 2.77
CA ASN A 194 20.72 2.54 1.44
C ASN A 194 19.81 1.97 0.35
N VAL A 195 19.76 2.66 -0.78
CA VAL A 195 19.04 2.21 -1.98
C VAL A 195 20.04 1.89 -3.09
N THR A 196 19.84 0.75 -3.73
CA THR A 196 20.58 0.34 -4.93
C THR A 196 19.60 0.06 -6.07
N LYS A 197 20.04 0.31 -7.31
CA LYS A 197 19.26 -0.08 -8.49
C LYS A 197 19.60 -1.53 -8.85
N GLY A 198 18.56 -2.36 -8.95
CA GLY A 198 18.67 -3.75 -9.36
C GLY A 198 18.34 -3.94 -10.84
N LEU A 199 17.51 -4.94 -11.13
CA LEU A 199 17.06 -5.29 -12.48
C LEU A 199 16.29 -4.13 -13.13
N SER A 200 16.57 -3.88 -14.41
CA SER A 200 15.70 -3.13 -15.31
C SER A 200 15.17 -4.06 -16.40
N ILE A 201 13.95 -3.84 -16.85
CA ILE A 201 13.37 -4.53 -18.00
C ILE A 201 13.33 -3.59 -19.19
N GLN A 202 13.18 -4.16 -20.38
CA GLN A 202 13.15 -3.39 -21.62
C GLN A 202 12.00 -2.37 -21.60
N GLU A 203 12.23 -1.21 -22.21
CA GLU A 203 11.22 -0.21 -22.48
C GLU A 203 10.04 -0.80 -23.25
N GLY A 204 8.83 -0.34 -22.93
CA GLY A 204 7.59 -0.88 -23.50
C GLY A 204 6.99 -2.05 -22.70
N TYR A 205 7.72 -2.61 -21.74
CA TYR A 205 7.19 -3.56 -20.77
C TYR A 205 6.87 -2.87 -19.44
N SER A 206 6.12 -3.54 -18.57
CA SER A 206 5.84 -3.05 -17.23
C SER A 206 5.78 -4.18 -16.22
N PHE A 207 6.22 -3.91 -15.00
CA PHE A 207 5.96 -4.82 -13.89
C PHE A 207 4.46 -4.81 -13.58
N ARG A 208 3.90 -5.99 -13.39
CA ARG A 208 2.53 -6.17 -12.93
C ARG A 208 2.46 -6.68 -11.50
N ARG A 209 3.45 -7.45 -11.11
CA ARG A 209 3.57 -8.03 -9.78
C ARG A 209 5.00 -8.45 -9.51
N LEU A 210 5.44 -8.28 -8.26
CA LEU A 210 6.61 -8.95 -7.72
C LEU A 210 6.16 -10.14 -6.87
N VAL A 211 6.71 -11.31 -7.13
CA VAL A 211 6.43 -12.51 -6.36
C VAL A 211 7.75 -13.06 -5.85
N PRO A 212 7.97 -13.07 -4.52
CA PRO A 212 9.13 -13.74 -3.97
C PRO A 212 8.95 -15.26 -4.15
N MET A 213 9.88 -15.88 -4.83
CA MET A 213 9.88 -17.34 -4.97
C MET A 213 10.87 -17.94 -3.98
N GLU A 214 10.41 -18.86 -3.17
CA GLU A 214 11.30 -19.72 -2.39
C GLU A 214 11.93 -20.74 -3.33
N ARG A 215 13.25 -20.85 -3.30
CA ARG A 215 13.89 -22.03 -3.85
C ARG A 215 13.51 -23.20 -2.94
N GLU A 216 12.73 -24.13 -3.44
CA GLU A 216 12.69 -25.47 -2.85
C GLU A 216 14.14 -25.95 -2.77
N LYS A 217 14.58 -26.27 -1.57
CA LYS A 217 15.81 -27.03 -1.42
C LYS A 217 15.52 -28.37 -2.07
N LEU A 218 15.95 -28.53 -3.31
CA LEU A 218 15.97 -29.85 -3.91
C LEU A 218 16.66 -30.77 -2.90
N PRO A 219 16.06 -31.93 -2.52
CA PRO A 219 16.73 -32.89 -1.68
C PRO A 219 18.06 -33.19 -2.33
N ALA A 220 19.14 -33.17 -1.54
CA ALA A 220 20.43 -33.58 -2.02
C ALA A 220 20.25 -34.99 -2.63
N VAL A 221 20.46 -35.11 -3.93
CA VAL A 221 20.47 -36.37 -4.59
C VAL A 221 21.69 -37.08 -4.02
N LEU A 222 21.45 -38.10 -3.17
CA LEU A 222 22.45 -38.99 -2.62
C LEU A 222 23.03 -39.87 -3.73
#